data_ce42b76fbe1ca07584943d442c39c50b
#
_entry.id   ce42b76fbe1ca07584943d442c39c50b
#
_cell.length_a   1.000
_cell.length_b   1.000
_cell.length_c   1.000
_cell.angle_alpha   90.00
_cell.angle_beta   90.00
_cell.angle_gamma   90.00
#
_symmetry.space_group_name_H-M   'P 1'
#
loop_
_entity.id
_entity.type
_entity.pdbx_description
1 polymer ?
#
loop_
_entity_poly.entity_id
_entity_poly.type
_entity_poly.pdbx_seq_one_letter_code
_entity_poly.pdbx_strand_id
1 'polypeptide(L)'
;MSNIEVSKIIDPIPASDGAGVKLKRSIGVEPNYFDPFLMLDEFGSENSEDYIAGFPPHPHRGIETVTYMLAGDFEHKDSTGGEGRMTAGDVQWMKTGRGIIHSEMPAMKEGKLHGFQLWVNMPAKLKMSKPDYIYIDADKMSIHKDNDNIIKVIAGKFEKAEGPVKGHNVCLLYTSPSPRDGLLSRMPSSA
;
A
#
# COMPACT_ATOMS: atom_id res chain seq x y z
N MET A 1 -27.24 -8.30 6.23
CA MET A 1 -25.86 -7.77 6.10
C MET A 1 -25.57 -7.01 7.37
N SER A 2 -24.48 -7.32 8.07
CA SER A 2 -24.07 -6.51 9.23
C SER A 2 -23.62 -5.15 8.72
N ASN A 3 -24.20 -4.07 9.22
CA ASN A 3 -23.73 -2.72 8.93
C ASN A 3 -22.27 -2.60 9.39
N ILE A 4 -21.41 -2.12 8.51
CA ILE A 4 -20.03 -1.79 8.87
C ILE A 4 -20.09 -0.36 9.43
N GLU A 5 -19.66 -0.20 10.67
CA GLU A 5 -19.58 1.09 11.32
C GLU A 5 -18.11 1.51 11.42
N VAL A 6 -17.86 2.82 11.26
CA VAL A 6 -16.54 3.40 11.52
C VAL A 6 -16.34 3.44 13.02
N SER A 7 -15.46 2.59 13.54
CA SER A 7 -15.19 2.51 14.98
C SER A 7 -14.24 3.61 15.46
N LYS A 8 -13.34 4.08 14.59
CA LYS A 8 -12.35 5.11 14.93
C LYS A 8 -11.86 5.84 13.68
N ILE A 9 -11.70 7.14 13.78
CA ILE A 9 -10.99 7.98 12.82
C ILE A 9 -9.63 8.34 13.44
N ILE A 10 -8.56 8.23 12.64
CA ILE A 10 -7.20 8.56 13.07
C ILE A 10 -6.72 9.73 12.22
N ASP A 11 -6.31 10.80 12.89
CA ASP A 11 -5.66 11.91 12.21
C ASP A 11 -4.18 11.55 11.96
N PRO A 12 -3.73 11.58 10.69
CA PRO A 12 -2.35 11.25 10.38
C PRO A 12 -1.40 12.32 10.90
N ILE A 13 -0.23 11.91 11.35
CA ILE A 13 0.81 12.81 11.82
C ILE A 13 1.86 13.05 10.72
N PRO A 14 2.42 14.27 10.60
CA PRO A 14 3.55 14.52 9.73
C PRO A 14 4.74 13.62 10.10
N ALA A 15 5.37 13.03 9.09
CA ALA A 15 6.55 12.20 9.23
C ALA A 15 7.46 12.35 8.01
N SER A 16 8.64 11.77 8.08
CA SER A 16 9.58 11.70 6.96
C SER A 16 10.22 10.32 6.95
N ASP A 17 10.44 9.75 5.75
CA ASP A 17 11.09 8.46 5.57
C ASP A 17 11.96 8.46 4.30
N GLY A 18 12.66 7.36 4.03
CA GLY A 18 13.59 7.29 2.90
C GLY A 18 14.70 8.33 3.03
N ALA A 19 15.02 9.00 1.93
CA ALA A 19 16.04 10.06 1.91
C ALA A 19 15.44 11.46 2.19
N GLY A 20 14.37 11.54 2.98
CA GLY A 20 13.73 12.78 3.37
C GLY A 20 12.37 13.03 2.69
N VAL A 21 11.72 11.99 2.17
CA VAL A 21 10.37 12.08 1.62
C VAL A 21 9.39 12.49 2.72
N LYS A 22 8.66 13.57 2.50
CA LYS A 22 7.62 14.03 3.43
C LYS A 22 6.36 13.19 3.26
N LEU A 23 5.80 12.76 4.38
CA LEU A 23 4.61 11.90 4.39
C LEU A 23 3.75 12.16 5.63
N LYS A 24 2.58 11.54 5.65
CA LYS A 24 1.66 11.54 6.78
C LYS A 24 1.44 10.10 7.22
N ARG A 25 1.74 9.78 8.47
CA ARG A 25 1.63 8.43 9.03
C ARG A 25 0.36 8.28 9.85
N SER A 26 -0.49 7.31 9.46
CA SER A 26 -1.75 6.99 10.15
C SER A 26 -1.63 5.77 11.06
N ILE A 27 -0.82 4.77 10.68
CA ILE A 27 -0.51 3.56 11.45
C ILE A 27 1.01 3.46 11.56
N GLY A 28 1.52 2.94 12.67
CA GLY A 28 2.95 2.84 12.94
C GLY A 28 3.44 3.83 13.99
N VAL A 29 2.51 4.45 14.71
CA VAL A 29 2.74 5.19 15.95
C VAL A 29 2.32 4.31 17.12
N GLU A 30 3.12 4.26 18.16
CA GLU A 30 2.82 3.47 19.35
C GLU A 30 1.63 4.06 20.16
N PRO A 31 0.78 3.20 20.74
CA PRO A 31 0.72 1.75 20.56
C PRO A 31 -0.01 1.34 19.28
N ASN A 32 0.50 0.30 18.59
CA ASN A 32 -0.14 -0.22 17.37
C ASN A 32 -1.26 -1.22 17.71
N TYR A 33 -2.50 -0.82 17.48
CA TYR A 33 -3.71 -1.64 17.69
C TYR A 33 -4.26 -2.26 16.39
N PHE A 34 -3.49 -2.21 15.29
CA PHE A 34 -3.97 -2.54 13.95
C PHE A 34 -3.35 -3.82 13.37
N ASP A 35 -2.74 -4.68 14.20
CA ASP A 35 -2.21 -5.95 13.69
C ASP A 35 -3.24 -6.67 12.81
N PRO A 36 -2.89 -7.12 11.61
CA PRO A 36 -1.54 -7.26 11.05
C PRO A 36 -0.97 -6.01 10.34
N PHE A 37 -1.64 -4.85 10.39
CA PHE A 37 -1.16 -3.63 9.75
C PHE A 37 -0.14 -2.93 10.65
N LEU A 38 1.08 -2.82 10.16
CA LEU A 38 2.20 -2.28 10.92
C LEU A 38 2.43 -0.80 10.68
N MET A 39 2.14 -0.34 9.46
CA MET A 39 2.36 1.04 9.05
C MET A 39 1.43 1.39 7.90
N LEU A 40 0.88 2.59 7.92
CA LEU A 40 0.20 3.22 6.79
C LEU A 40 0.67 4.66 6.66
N ASP A 41 1.34 4.91 5.54
CA ASP A 41 1.83 6.22 5.16
C ASP A 41 1.14 6.73 3.89
N GLU A 42 0.76 7.99 3.91
CA GLU A 42 0.39 8.76 2.74
C GLU A 42 1.56 9.67 2.37
N PHE A 43 2.13 9.49 1.18
CA PHE A 43 3.09 10.43 0.61
C PHE A 43 2.40 11.22 -0.51
N GLY A 44 2.55 12.54 -0.49
CA GLY A 44 1.88 13.37 -1.49
C GLY A 44 2.34 14.81 -1.43
N SER A 45 2.89 15.30 -2.55
CA SER A 45 3.27 16.70 -2.74
C SER A 45 3.29 17.08 -4.22
N GLU A 46 3.06 18.35 -4.49
CA GLU A 46 3.32 18.98 -5.80
C GLU A 46 4.72 19.61 -5.84
N ASN A 47 5.37 19.77 -4.68
CA ASN A 47 6.74 20.24 -4.58
C ASN A 47 7.72 19.06 -4.67
N SER A 48 8.51 19.00 -5.73
CA SER A 48 9.47 17.92 -5.97
C SER A 48 10.52 17.76 -4.86
N GLU A 49 10.90 18.83 -4.17
CA GLU A 49 11.84 18.76 -3.04
C GLU A 49 11.34 17.87 -1.89
N ASP A 50 10.04 17.68 -1.78
CA ASP A 50 9.43 16.87 -0.73
C ASP A 50 9.51 15.35 -1.02
N TYR A 51 9.81 14.92 -2.28
CA TYR A 51 9.77 13.51 -2.66
C TYR A 51 10.93 13.07 -3.58
N ILE A 52 11.63 13.97 -4.26
CA ILE A 52 12.57 13.61 -5.34
C ILE A 52 13.72 12.71 -4.87
N ALA A 53 14.10 12.80 -3.60
CA ALA A 53 15.15 11.95 -3.02
C ALA A 53 14.72 10.47 -2.90
N GLY A 54 13.41 10.20 -2.91
CA GLY A 54 12.85 8.85 -2.93
C GLY A 54 13.25 7.98 -1.74
N PHE A 55 13.16 6.68 -1.98
CA PHE A 55 13.56 5.64 -1.03
C PHE A 55 14.72 4.85 -1.63
N PRO A 56 15.97 5.26 -1.39
CA PRO A 56 17.18 4.56 -1.85
C PRO A 56 17.23 3.11 -1.35
N PRO A 57 18.17 2.27 -1.84
CA PRO A 57 18.25 0.87 -1.46
C PRO A 57 18.21 0.66 0.05
N HIS A 58 17.20 -0.08 0.52
CA HIS A 58 16.97 -0.41 1.92
C HIS A 58 16.38 -1.83 2.06
N PRO A 59 16.59 -2.51 3.21
CA PRO A 59 16.15 -3.89 3.41
C PRO A 59 14.77 -3.96 4.07
N HIS A 60 14.01 -5.00 3.72
CA HIS A 60 12.84 -5.47 4.47
C HIS A 60 12.91 -6.97 4.72
N ARG A 61 12.30 -7.43 5.82
CA ARG A 61 12.21 -8.84 6.17
C ARG A 61 10.94 -9.12 7.00
N GLY A 62 10.24 -10.20 6.64
CA GLY A 62 9.14 -10.74 7.41
C GLY A 62 7.86 -9.90 7.43
N ILE A 63 7.73 -8.99 6.48
CA ILE A 63 6.54 -8.17 6.24
C ILE A 63 6.15 -8.24 4.75
N GLU A 64 4.99 -7.75 4.44
CA GLU A 64 4.60 -7.41 3.07
C GLU A 64 4.45 -5.89 2.97
N THR A 65 4.88 -5.32 1.86
CA THR A 65 4.68 -3.90 1.56
C THR A 65 3.74 -3.77 0.37
N VAL A 66 2.80 -2.84 0.47
CA VAL A 66 1.84 -2.54 -0.60
C VAL A 66 1.91 -1.06 -0.90
N THR A 67 2.30 -0.71 -2.12
CA THR A 67 2.27 0.67 -2.61
C THR A 67 1.09 0.83 -3.56
N TYR A 68 0.26 1.83 -3.35
CA TYR A 68 -0.83 2.21 -4.25
C TYR A 68 -0.63 3.65 -4.73
N MET A 69 -0.53 3.85 -6.04
CA MET A 69 -0.32 5.17 -6.63
C MET A 69 -1.63 5.86 -6.98
N LEU A 70 -1.77 7.12 -6.59
CA LEU A 70 -2.86 8.01 -6.99
C LEU A 70 -2.44 8.99 -8.07
N ALA A 71 -1.17 9.44 -8.04
CA ALA A 71 -0.61 10.33 -9.04
C ALA A 71 0.90 10.19 -9.10
N GLY A 72 1.47 10.54 -10.24
CA GLY A 72 2.91 10.52 -10.44
C GLY A 72 3.42 9.19 -11.00
N ASP A 73 4.72 9.03 -10.93
CA ASP A 73 5.46 7.98 -11.61
C ASP A 73 6.61 7.51 -10.70
N PHE A 74 6.60 6.23 -10.34
CA PHE A 74 7.45 5.66 -9.31
C PHE A 74 8.10 4.36 -9.79
N GLU A 75 9.40 4.23 -9.70
CA GLU A 75 10.15 3.07 -10.16
C GLU A 75 10.63 2.24 -8.97
N HIS A 76 10.36 0.93 -9.03
CA HIS A 76 10.85 -0.07 -8.09
C HIS A 76 11.96 -0.91 -8.72
N LYS A 77 13.00 -1.22 -7.93
CA LYS A 77 14.02 -2.22 -8.25
C LYS A 77 14.39 -2.99 -6.99
N ASP A 78 14.62 -4.31 -7.15
CA ASP A 78 14.97 -5.14 -6.00
C ASP A 78 16.10 -6.16 -6.25
N SER A 79 16.63 -6.70 -5.17
CA SER A 79 17.77 -7.64 -5.16
C SER A 79 17.44 -9.03 -5.73
N THR A 80 16.18 -9.32 -6.05
CA THR A 80 15.77 -10.57 -6.71
C THR A 80 15.65 -10.43 -8.21
N GLY A 81 15.89 -9.24 -8.74
CA GLY A 81 15.73 -8.88 -10.15
C GLY A 81 14.33 -8.40 -10.50
N GLY A 82 13.49 -8.12 -9.49
CA GLY A 82 12.19 -7.48 -9.70
C GLY A 82 12.37 -6.01 -10.09
N GLU A 83 11.66 -5.59 -11.11
CA GLU A 83 11.58 -4.21 -11.57
C GLU A 83 10.12 -3.86 -11.90
N GLY A 84 9.73 -2.63 -11.65
CA GLY A 84 8.39 -2.14 -11.99
C GLY A 84 8.36 -0.62 -12.04
N ARG A 85 7.47 -0.09 -12.87
CA ARG A 85 7.20 1.33 -12.95
C ARG A 85 5.70 1.52 -12.75
N MET A 86 5.35 2.21 -11.66
CA MET A 86 3.98 2.45 -11.25
C MET A 86 3.55 3.84 -11.67
N THR A 87 2.36 3.92 -12.23
CA THR A 87 1.66 5.17 -12.52
C THR A 87 0.34 5.25 -11.74
N ALA A 88 -0.43 6.30 -11.97
CA ALA A 88 -1.68 6.50 -11.26
C ALA A 88 -2.65 5.33 -11.40
N GLY A 89 -3.06 4.77 -10.28
CA GLY A 89 -3.97 3.64 -10.17
C GLY A 89 -3.30 2.28 -10.04
N ASP A 90 -1.99 2.18 -10.26
CA ASP A 90 -1.24 0.93 -10.14
C ASP A 90 -0.96 0.56 -8.68
N VAL A 91 -0.72 -0.72 -8.47
CA VAL A 91 -0.31 -1.28 -7.18
C VAL A 91 0.93 -2.14 -7.35
N GLN A 92 1.86 -2.03 -6.43
CA GLN A 92 2.86 -3.08 -6.22
C GLN A 92 2.62 -3.76 -4.88
N TRP A 93 2.85 -5.06 -4.84
CA TRP A 93 2.80 -5.86 -3.64
C TRP A 93 4.08 -6.68 -3.51
N MET A 94 4.89 -6.36 -2.52
CA MET A 94 6.15 -7.04 -2.28
C MET A 94 6.07 -7.87 -1.00
N LYS A 95 6.19 -9.18 -1.13
CA LYS A 95 6.33 -10.12 -0.03
C LYS A 95 7.82 -10.26 0.29
N THR A 96 8.26 -9.74 1.43
CA THR A 96 9.69 -9.67 1.74
C THR A 96 10.28 -10.98 2.24
N GLY A 97 9.47 -11.85 2.86
CA GLY A 97 9.88 -13.16 3.31
C GLY A 97 11.18 -13.14 4.13
N ARG A 98 12.15 -13.95 3.73
CA ARG A 98 13.46 -14.06 4.39
C ARG A 98 14.40 -12.87 4.22
N GLY A 99 14.01 -11.92 3.40
CA GLY A 99 14.73 -10.66 3.19
C GLY A 99 14.84 -10.27 1.72
N ILE A 100 14.72 -8.99 1.46
CA ILE A 100 14.87 -8.34 0.16
C ILE A 100 15.44 -6.94 0.38
N ILE A 101 16.31 -6.50 -0.53
CA ILE A 101 16.75 -5.10 -0.60
C ILE A 101 16.08 -4.50 -1.82
N HIS A 102 15.42 -3.36 -1.66
CA HIS A 102 14.78 -2.66 -2.76
C HIS A 102 14.97 -1.15 -2.70
N SER A 103 14.63 -0.49 -3.78
CA SER A 103 14.54 0.96 -3.88
C SER A 103 13.25 1.36 -4.57
N GLU A 104 12.72 2.49 -4.17
CA GLU A 104 11.54 3.11 -4.78
C GLU A 104 11.88 4.57 -5.07
N MET A 105 11.99 4.90 -6.35
CA MET A 105 12.47 6.21 -6.79
C MET A 105 11.44 6.90 -7.68
N PRO A 106 11.19 8.20 -7.50
CA PRO A 106 10.40 8.95 -8.45
C PRO A 106 11.02 8.87 -9.85
N ALA A 107 10.22 8.47 -10.85
CA ALA A 107 10.62 8.45 -12.25
C ALA A 107 10.21 9.75 -12.98
N MET A 108 9.93 10.78 -12.21
CA MET A 108 9.55 12.14 -12.64
C MET A 108 10.39 13.18 -11.91
N LYS A 109 10.57 14.34 -12.52
CA LYS A 109 11.37 15.45 -11.93
C LYS A 109 10.50 16.54 -11.30
N GLU A 110 9.25 16.65 -11.72
CA GLU A 110 8.29 17.66 -11.29
C GLU A 110 6.87 17.13 -11.43
N GLY A 111 5.91 17.80 -10.85
CA GLY A 111 4.50 17.41 -10.85
C GLY A 111 4.08 16.78 -9.54
N LYS A 112 2.84 16.32 -9.47
CA LYS A 112 2.27 15.71 -8.27
C LYS A 112 2.68 14.26 -8.15
N LEU A 113 3.38 13.91 -7.07
CA LEU A 113 3.52 12.54 -6.60
C LEU A 113 2.52 12.31 -5.48
N HIS A 114 1.72 11.23 -5.53
CA HIS A 114 0.75 10.91 -4.49
C HIS A 114 0.49 9.40 -4.45
N GLY A 115 0.57 8.82 -3.27
CA GLY A 115 0.27 7.41 -3.05
C GLY A 115 0.26 7.02 -1.57
N PHE A 116 0.04 5.74 -1.35
CA PHE A 116 0.02 5.12 -0.03
C PHE A 116 1.02 3.97 0.04
N GLN A 117 1.66 3.84 1.21
CA GLN A 117 2.49 2.70 1.57
C GLN A 117 1.89 2.02 2.78
N LEU A 118 1.50 0.75 2.63
CA LEU A 118 0.98 -0.10 3.71
C LEU A 118 1.98 -1.22 4.02
N TRP A 119 2.28 -1.42 5.30
CA TRP A 119 3.02 -2.59 5.74
C TRP A 119 2.10 -3.57 6.44
N VAL A 120 2.17 -4.84 6.03
CA VAL A 120 1.38 -5.94 6.58
C VAL A 120 2.31 -6.96 7.22
N ASN A 121 2.07 -7.33 8.46
CA ASN A 121 2.84 -8.36 9.16
C ASN A 121 2.60 -9.73 8.53
N MET A 122 3.67 -10.45 8.25
CA MET A 122 3.56 -11.82 7.77
C MET A 122 3.36 -12.79 8.93
N PRO A 123 2.54 -13.84 8.77
CA PRO A 123 2.47 -14.94 9.72
C PRO A 123 3.86 -15.54 9.97
N ALA A 124 4.17 -15.92 11.22
CA ALA A 124 5.48 -16.43 11.63
C ALA A 124 6.02 -17.54 10.70
N LYS A 125 5.15 -18.47 10.29
CA LYS A 125 5.50 -19.58 9.38
C LYS A 125 5.94 -19.14 7.98
N LEU A 126 5.59 -17.93 7.56
CA LEU A 126 5.90 -17.37 6.23
C LEU A 126 7.05 -16.38 6.25
N LYS A 127 7.51 -15.90 7.43
CA LYS A 127 8.59 -14.90 7.55
C LYS A 127 9.91 -15.31 6.89
N MET A 128 10.15 -16.63 6.74
CA MET A 128 11.35 -17.17 6.10
C MET A 128 11.11 -17.69 4.68
N SER A 129 9.93 -17.43 4.10
CA SER A 129 9.63 -17.80 2.71
C SER A 129 10.50 -17.03 1.71
N LYS A 130 10.54 -17.51 0.46
CA LYS A 130 11.18 -16.78 -0.64
C LYS A 130 10.48 -15.43 -0.83
N PRO A 131 11.21 -14.33 -1.04
CA PRO A 131 10.65 -13.06 -1.47
C PRO A 131 9.89 -13.20 -2.79
N ASP A 132 8.87 -12.35 -2.97
CA ASP A 132 8.07 -12.29 -4.18
C ASP A 132 7.63 -10.84 -4.45
N TYR A 133 7.47 -10.49 -5.72
CA TYR A 133 7.05 -9.17 -6.16
C TYR A 133 5.91 -9.30 -7.18
N ILE A 134 4.83 -8.59 -6.94
CA ILE A 134 3.64 -8.55 -7.79
C ILE A 134 3.41 -7.11 -8.21
N TYR A 135 3.42 -6.87 -9.51
CA TYR A 135 2.96 -5.61 -10.09
C TYR A 135 1.54 -5.78 -10.65
N ILE A 136 0.68 -4.82 -10.38
CA ILE A 136 -0.72 -4.84 -10.78
C ILE A 136 -1.05 -3.53 -11.45
N ASP A 137 -1.29 -3.60 -12.76
CA ASP A 137 -1.78 -2.47 -13.53
C ASP A 137 -3.17 -2.04 -13.04
N ALA A 138 -3.46 -0.76 -13.15
CA ALA A 138 -4.74 -0.17 -12.76
C ALA A 138 -5.95 -0.84 -13.42
N ASP A 139 -5.80 -1.31 -14.68
CA ASP A 139 -6.85 -1.96 -15.46
C ASP A 139 -7.14 -3.41 -15.03
N LYS A 140 -6.25 -4.03 -14.25
CA LYS A 140 -6.42 -5.39 -13.72
C LYS A 140 -7.21 -5.44 -12.42
N MET A 141 -7.45 -4.29 -11.78
CA MET A 141 -8.20 -4.27 -10.53
C MET A 141 -9.70 -4.39 -10.78
N SER A 142 -10.33 -5.26 -10.00
CA SER A 142 -11.79 -5.35 -9.99
C SER A 142 -12.40 -4.13 -9.30
N ILE A 143 -13.43 -3.57 -9.91
CA ILE A 143 -14.11 -2.38 -9.43
C ILE A 143 -15.55 -2.74 -9.09
N HIS A 144 -15.98 -2.40 -7.88
CA HIS A 144 -17.38 -2.33 -7.51
C HIS A 144 -17.81 -0.87 -7.51
N LYS A 145 -18.98 -0.59 -8.10
CA LYS A 145 -19.58 0.74 -8.09
C LYS A 145 -20.97 0.64 -7.45
N ASP A 146 -21.23 1.46 -6.50
CA ASP A 146 -22.54 1.77 -6.00
C ASP A 146 -22.81 3.28 -6.18
N ASN A 147 -24.04 3.73 -5.93
CA ASN A 147 -24.55 5.07 -6.28
C ASN A 147 -23.51 6.20 -6.27
N ASP A 148 -22.74 6.32 -5.19
CA ASP A 148 -21.80 7.43 -4.96
C ASP A 148 -20.35 6.98 -4.74
N ASN A 149 -20.10 5.65 -4.71
CA ASN A 149 -18.79 5.10 -4.35
C ASN A 149 -18.19 4.26 -5.47
N ILE A 150 -16.88 4.38 -5.61
CA ILE A 150 -16.07 3.49 -6.44
C ILE A 150 -15.12 2.73 -5.50
N ILE A 151 -15.24 1.41 -5.48
CA ILE A 151 -14.41 0.54 -4.65
C ILE A 151 -13.52 -0.29 -5.56
N LYS A 152 -12.21 -0.07 -5.47
CA LYS A 152 -11.20 -0.90 -6.13
C LYS A 152 -10.79 -2.01 -5.18
N VAL A 153 -10.91 -3.26 -5.62
CA VAL A 153 -10.55 -4.44 -4.83
C VAL A 153 -9.13 -4.87 -5.23
N ILE A 154 -8.17 -4.64 -4.36
CA ILE A 154 -6.76 -4.99 -4.58
C ILE A 154 -6.52 -6.46 -4.20
N ALA A 155 -7.01 -6.87 -3.03
CA ALA A 155 -6.93 -8.24 -2.53
C ALA A 155 -8.23 -8.64 -1.82
N GLY A 156 -8.58 -9.93 -1.91
CA GLY A 156 -9.81 -10.45 -1.30
C GLY A 156 -11.05 -10.22 -2.16
N LYS A 157 -12.22 -10.19 -1.52
CA LYS A 157 -13.52 -10.07 -2.19
C LYS A 157 -14.37 -8.99 -1.53
N PHE A 158 -15.06 -8.24 -2.37
CA PHE A 158 -16.08 -7.30 -1.96
C PHE A 158 -17.27 -7.42 -2.93
N GLU A 159 -18.43 -7.82 -2.41
CA GLU A 159 -19.60 -8.16 -3.22
C GLU A 159 -19.23 -9.17 -4.33
N LYS A 160 -19.42 -8.80 -5.59
CA LYS A 160 -19.05 -9.63 -6.76
C LYS A 160 -17.64 -9.36 -7.28
N ALA A 161 -16.97 -8.32 -6.78
CA ALA A 161 -15.61 -7.97 -7.19
C ALA A 161 -14.58 -8.78 -6.40
N GLU A 162 -13.58 -9.29 -7.10
CA GLU A 162 -12.48 -10.05 -6.51
C GLU A 162 -11.14 -9.47 -6.96
N GLY A 163 -10.28 -9.15 -6.00
CA GLY A 163 -8.96 -8.57 -6.26
C GLY A 163 -8.01 -9.53 -6.97
N PRO A 164 -7.09 -9.01 -7.77
CA PRO A 164 -6.11 -9.82 -8.50
C PRO A 164 -5.10 -10.51 -7.59
N VAL A 165 -4.79 -9.96 -6.42
CA VAL A 165 -3.82 -10.52 -5.48
C VAL A 165 -4.44 -11.69 -4.73
N LYS A 166 -3.84 -12.88 -4.88
CA LYS A 166 -4.32 -14.15 -4.32
C LYS A 166 -3.34 -14.70 -3.28
N GLY A 167 -3.86 -15.51 -2.36
CA GLY A 167 -3.03 -16.23 -1.38
C GLY A 167 -2.54 -15.39 -0.21
N HIS A 168 -3.10 -14.21 -0.02
CA HIS A 168 -2.82 -13.34 1.12
C HIS A 168 -3.96 -13.38 2.12
N ASN A 169 -3.63 -13.26 3.42
CA ASN A 169 -4.60 -13.35 4.50
C ASN A 169 -5.28 -12.00 4.82
N VAL A 170 -5.20 -11.04 3.92
CA VAL A 170 -5.79 -9.72 4.09
C VAL A 170 -6.67 -9.37 2.89
N CYS A 171 -7.76 -8.65 3.16
CA CYS A 171 -8.57 -8.01 2.13
C CYS A 171 -8.20 -6.53 2.10
N LEU A 172 -7.84 -6.02 0.93
CA LEU A 172 -7.43 -4.64 0.75
C LEU A 172 -8.28 -3.97 -0.32
N LEU A 173 -8.94 -2.90 0.07
CA LEU A 173 -9.86 -2.12 -0.76
C LEU A 173 -9.44 -0.65 -0.76
N TYR A 174 -9.57 0.01 -1.90
CA TYR A 174 -9.54 1.46 -2.00
C TYR A 174 -10.93 1.97 -2.39
N THR A 175 -11.47 2.95 -1.68
CA THR A 175 -12.77 3.57 -1.95
C THR A 175 -12.64 5.05 -2.30
N SER A 176 -13.37 5.49 -3.34
CA SER A 176 -13.50 6.90 -3.72
C SER A 176 -14.97 7.22 -4.03
N PRO A 177 -15.55 8.35 -3.54
CA PRO A 177 -14.90 9.19 -2.54
C PRO A 177 -14.84 8.48 -1.19
N SER A 178 -13.69 8.55 -0.56
CA SER A 178 -13.59 8.20 0.85
C SER A 178 -13.94 9.45 1.66
N PRO A 179 -14.58 9.33 2.81
CA PRO A 179 -14.74 10.46 3.72
C PRO A 179 -13.41 11.19 4.01
N ARG A 180 -12.27 10.53 3.76
CA ARG A 180 -10.91 11.07 3.85
C ARG A 180 -9.92 10.28 2.99
N ASP A 181 -10.23 9.96 1.72
CA ASP A 181 -9.33 9.29 0.76
C ASP A 181 -8.43 8.20 1.40
N GLY A 182 -9.02 7.25 2.12
CA GLY A 182 -8.29 6.26 2.90
C GLY A 182 -8.41 4.84 2.37
N LEU A 183 -7.39 4.03 2.64
CA LEU A 183 -7.43 2.58 2.47
C LEU A 183 -8.34 1.95 3.53
N LEU A 184 -9.37 1.23 3.10
CA LEU A 184 -10.18 0.39 3.98
C LEU A 184 -9.67 -1.04 3.93
N SER A 185 -9.31 -1.60 5.07
CA SER A 185 -8.90 -2.99 5.21
C SER A 185 -9.91 -3.79 6.03
N ARG A 186 -10.18 -5.01 5.60
CA ARG A 186 -11.02 -5.97 6.32
C ARG A 186 -10.23 -7.22 6.64
N MET A 187 -10.24 -7.63 7.89
CA MET A 187 -9.79 -8.96 8.28
C MET A 187 -10.89 -9.98 7.97
N PRO A 188 -10.59 -11.16 7.40
CA PRO A 188 -11.53 -12.25 7.41
C PRO A 188 -11.77 -12.65 8.87
N SER A 189 -13.04 -12.75 9.25
CA SER A 189 -13.38 -13.38 10.53
C SER A 189 -12.80 -14.79 10.53
N SER A 190 -11.94 -15.09 11.49
CA SER A 190 -11.45 -16.44 11.74
C SER A 190 -12.65 -17.36 11.96
N ALA A 191 -12.86 -18.32 11.08
CA ALA A 191 -13.61 -19.50 11.37
C ALA A 191 -12.77 -20.49 12.16
#